data_ebb05f65122432e36c7b6e97e53cfbf4
#
_entry.id   ebb05f65122432e36c7b6e97e53cfbf4
#
_cell.length_a   1.000
_cell.length_b   1.000
_cell.length_c   1.000
_cell.angle_alpha   90.00
_cell.angle_beta   90.00
_cell.angle_gamma   90.00
#
_symmetry.space_group_name_H-M   'P 1'
#
loop_
_entity.id
_entity.type
_entity.pdbx_description
1 polymer ?
#
loop_
_entity_poly.entity_id
_entity_poly.type
_entity_poly.pdbx_seq_one_letter_code
_entity_poly.pdbx_strand_id
1 'polypeptide(L)'
;MVKESSAFVRKLAHNDPATRKAAYDSLTNYLQSPAGTRLRFLDLEKLWKGLYFSMWYCDKPVPQQNLAGNLGELFSKVIPQEKLADFHRAFWAVFMREWHLIDKWRLDKYLMLVRRVLRHNFFRLCENGWKEQEVAEFVAVLEEYPLMNNMKFPQSLTYHICDIYLDELEYVVFKEFRDYSEESEDSEESADSGSDDDSDSDSEDENPRKADENGGKTEGKPQKLSEEEISEKKATIIAQTPVKALVAPFEKVAETLKNKALREKCKEELLDDKRLQTWAVVDGEESESE
;
A
#
# COMPACT_ATOMS: atom_id res chain seq x y z
N MET A 1 7.70 28.20 -11.95
CA MET A 1 6.81 27.14 -11.41
C MET A 1 6.85 25.82 -12.19
N VAL A 2 6.61 25.75 -13.52
CA VAL A 2 6.61 24.46 -14.26
C VAL A 2 7.98 23.77 -14.30
N LYS A 3 9.09 24.53 -14.43
CA LYS A 3 10.46 23.97 -14.46
C LYS A 3 10.91 23.45 -13.09
N GLU A 4 10.51 24.08 -12.01
CA GLU A 4 10.87 23.68 -10.62
C GLU A 4 10.12 22.42 -10.18
N SER A 5 8.83 22.31 -10.51
CA SER A 5 8.07 21.09 -10.25
C SER A 5 8.63 19.88 -11.02
N SER A 6 9.04 20.07 -12.27
CA SER A 6 9.69 19.02 -13.08
C SER A 6 11.02 18.56 -12.49
N ALA A 7 11.84 19.49 -11.96
CA ALA A 7 13.11 19.14 -11.31
C ALA A 7 12.89 18.38 -10.01
N PHE A 8 11.90 18.76 -9.21
CA PHE A 8 11.53 18.07 -7.97
C PHE A 8 11.06 16.64 -8.23
N VAL A 9 10.15 16.46 -9.19
CA VAL A 9 9.65 15.13 -9.60
C VAL A 9 10.80 14.18 -9.98
N ARG A 10 11.79 14.68 -10.72
CA ARG A 10 12.98 13.89 -11.10
C ARG A 10 13.88 13.53 -9.92
N LYS A 11 13.92 14.35 -8.87
CA LYS A 11 14.68 14.03 -7.65
C LYS A 11 14.07 12.86 -6.89
N LEU A 12 12.73 12.71 -6.87
CA LEU A 12 12.05 11.56 -6.27
C LEU A 12 12.39 10.24 -7.00
N ALA A 13 12.72 10.29 -8.28
CA ALA A 13 13.10 9.15 -9.10
C ALA A 13 14.61 9.08 -9.39
N HIS A 14 15.43 9.82 -8.65
CA HIS A 14 16.87 9.89 -8.90
C HIS A 14 17.58 8.56 -8.59
N ASN A 15 18.69 8.26 -9.28
CA ASN A 15 19.45 7.04 -9.04
C ASN A 15 20.11 7.01 -7.65
N ASP A 16 20.60 8.17 -7.18
CA ASP A 16 21.21 8.30 -5.85
C ASP A 16 20.18 8.23 -4.73
N PRO A 17 20.31 7.27 -3.75
CA PRO A 17 19.39 7.12 -2.64
C PRO A 17 19.26 8.35 -1.75
N ALA A 18 20.38 9.06 -1.49
CA ALA A 18 20.37 10.25 -0.64
C ALA A 18 19.54 11.39 -1.26
N THR A 19 19.64 11.55 -2.58
CA THR A 19 18.84 12.53 -3.34
C THR A 19 17.34 12.18 -3.28
N ARG A 20 16.97 10.88 -3.42
CA ARG A 20 15.57 10.45 -3.30
C ARG A 20 15.02 10.72 -1.90
N LYS A 21 15.80 10.34 -0.87
CA LYS A 21 15.42 10.57 0.52
C LYS A 21 15.20 12.05 0.80
N ALA A 22 16.14 12.91 0.45
CA ALA A 22 16.02 14.35 0.66
C ALA A 22 14.80 14.95 -0.08
N ALA A 23 14.47 14.46 -1.27
CA ALA A 23 13.30 14.89 -2.01
C ALA A 23 12.01 14.44 -1.32
N TYR A 24 11.95 13.19 -0.82
CA TYR A 24 10.81 12.69 -0.07
C TYR A 24 10.61 13.44 1.25
N ASP A 25 11.68 13.66 2.01
CA ASP A 25 11.65 14.44 3.26
C ASP A 25 11.14 15.88 3.00
N SER A 26 11.56 16.48 1.89
CA SER A 26 11.07 17.81 1.49
C SER A 26 9.58 17.80 1.14
N LEU A 27 9.09 16.75 0.50
CA LEU A 27 7.68 16.56 0.18
C LEU A 27 6.83 16.41 1.46
N THR A 28 7.25 15.53 2.36
CA THR A 28 6.53 15.27 3.61
C THR A 28 6.48 16.52 4.49
N ASN A 29 7.60 17.22 4.65
CA ASN A 29 7.65 18.49 5.38
C ASN A 29 6.72 19.55 4.76
N TYR A 30 6.68 19.64 3.43
CA TYR A 30 5.77 20.57 2.75
C TYR A 30 4.31 20.21 2.99
N LEU A 31 3.92 18.94 2.85
CA LEU A 31 2.54 18.48 3.02
C LEU A 31 2.04 18.68 4.46
N GLN A 32 2.91 18.56 5.45
CA GLN A 32 2.59 18.80 6.86
C GLN A 32 2.66 20.28 7.26
N SER A 33 3.18 21.15 6.41
CA SER A 33 3.27 22.58 6.67
C SER A 33 1.89 23.26 6.55
N PRO A 34 1.71 24.48 7.13
CA PRO A 34 0.49 25.27 6.95
C PRO A 34 0.15 25.58 5.48
N ALA A 35 1.12 25.58 4.59
CA ALA A 35 0.89 25.73 3.15
C ALA A 35 0.32 24.44 2.53
N GLY A 36 0.87 23.27 2.91
CA GLY A 36 0.41 21.96 2.46
C GLY A 36 -1.01 21.65 2.92
N THR A 37 -1.35 21.97 4.17
CA THR A 37 -2.70 21.73 4.72
C THR A 37 -3.78 22.61 4.08
N ARG A 38 -3.41 23.71 3.41
CA ARG A 38 -4.33 24.61 2.68
C ARG A 38 -4.47 24.30 1.20
N LEU A 39 -3.80 23.26 0.70
CA LEU A 39 -3.93 22.84 -0.70
C LEU A 39 -5.39 22.55 -1.04
N ARG A 40 -5.86 23.12 -2.14
CA ARG A 40 -7.19 22.85 -2.69
C ARG A 40 -7.11 21.62 -3.58
N PHE A 41 -8.24 21.02 -3.91
CA PHE A 41 -8.33 19.81 -4.72
C PHE A 41 -7.50 19.90 -6.02
N LEU A 42 -7.60 20.98 -6.77
CA LEU A 42 -6.82 21.17 -8.00
C LEU A 42 -5.30 21.18 -7.75
N ASP A 43 -4.85 21.67 -6.59
CA ASP A 43 -3.44 21.69 -6.24
C ASP A 43 -2.96 20.28 -5.85
N LEU A 44 -3.82 19.48 -5.20
CA LEU A 44 -3.60 18.05 -4.94
C LEU A 44 -3.52 17.24 -6.23
N GLU A 45 -4.39 17.51 -7.22
CA GLU A 45 -4.31 16.89 -8.55
C GLU A 45 -2.99 17.22 -9.27
N LYS A 46 -2.55 18.48 -9.22
CA LYS A 46 -1.24 18.87 -9.80
C LYS A 46 -0.08 18.18 -9.09
N LEU A 47 -0.15 18.05 -7.77
CA LEU A 47 0.82 17.32 -6.99
C LEU A 47 0.84 15.86 -7.43
N TRP A 48 -0.31 15.18 -7.44
CA TRP A 48 -0.41 13.79 -7.86
C TRP A 48 0.02 13.57 -9.30
N LYS A 49 -0.23 14.51 -10.20
CA LYS A 49 0.32 14.44 -11.55
C LYS A 49 1.86 14.44 -11.53
N GLY A 50 2.48 15.24 -10.66
CA GLY A 50 3.93 15.21 -10.44
C GLY A 50 4.41 13.88 -9.89
N LEU A 51 3.73 13.35 -8.85
CA LEU A 51 4.07 12.06 -8.23
C LEU A 51 3.88 10.88 -9.20
N TYR A 52 2.82 10.91 -10.01
CA TYR A 52 2.62 9.96 -11.10
C TYR A 52 3.82 9.92 -12.06
N PHE A 53 4.31 11.08 -12.48
CA PHE A 53 5.49 11.15 -13.36
C PHE A 53 6.80 10.80 -12.64
N SER A 54 6.89 10.88 -11.31
CA SER A 54 8.06 10.34 -10.59
C SER A 54 8.17 8.83 -10.78
N MET A 55 7.05 8.09 -10.71
CA MET A 55 7.02 6.67 -11.05
C MET A 55 7.40 6.41 -12.51
N TRP A 56 6.98 7.29 -13.43
CA TRP A 56 7.34 7.16 -14.85
C TRP A 56 8.84 7.15 -15.07
N TYR A 57 9.57 8.03 -14.38
CA TYR A 57 11.03 8.17 -14.52
C TYR A 57 11.82 7.17 -13.67
N CYS A 58 11.18 6.41 -12.80
CA CYS A 58 11.84 5.42 -11.95
C CYS A 58 11.88 4.07 -12.66
N ASP A 59 13.05 3.68 -13.18
CA ASP A 59 13.15 2.49 -14.05
C ASP A 59 13.84 1.29 -13.36
N LYS A 60 14.52 1.49 -12.22
CA LYS A 60 15.17 0.40 -11.49
C LYS A 60 14.20 -0.27 -10.51
N PRO A 61 14.15 -1.62 -10.39
CA PRO A 61 13.17 -2.34 -9.56
C PRO A 61 13.13 -1.89 -8.09
N VAL A 62 14.26 -1.94 -7.37
CA VAL A 62 14.31 -1.55 -5.95
C VAL A 62 13.91 -0.08 -5.72
N PRO A 63 14.44 0.91 -6.48
CA PRO A 63 13.92 2.27 -6.42
C PRO A 63 12.44 2.41 -6.69
N GLN A 64 11.85 1.60 -7.60
CA GLN A 64 10.39 1.60 -7.88
C GLN A 64 9.59 1.14 -6.67
N GLN A 65 10.00 0.05 -6.04
CA GLN A 65 9.35 -0.48 -4.84
C GLN A 65 9.41 0.53 -3.70
N ASN A 66 10.59 1.08 -3.44
CA ASN A 66 10.78 2.10 -2.40
C ASN A 66 9.94 3.36 -2.69
N LEU A 67 9.91 3.83 -3.95
CA LEU A 67 9.11 5.00 -4.31
C LEU A 67 7.61 4.71 -4.15
N ALA A 68 7.13 3.55 -4.60
CA ALA A 68 5.72 3.17 -4.43
C ALA A 68 5.34 3.05 -2.95
N GLY A 69 6.20 2.46 -2.11
CA GLY A 69 6.03 2.42 -0.66
C GLY A 69 5.95 3.83 -0.06
N ASN A 70 6.91 4.69 -0.34
CA ASN A 70 6.94 6.08 0.12
C ASN A 70 5.68 6.88 -0.29
N LEU A 71 5.21 6.70 -1.54
CA LEU A 71 3.98 7.36 -1.99
C LEU A 71 2.73 6.81 -1.29
N GLY A 72 2.71 5.51 -0.98
CA GLY A 72 1.68 4.91 -0.12
C GLY A 72 1.71 5.50 1.29
N GLU A 73 2.88 5.62 1.91
CA GLU A 73 3.05 6.19 3.26
C GLU A 73 2.50 7.61 3.40
N LEU A 74 2.40 8.37 2.32
CA LEU A 74 1.74 9.69 2.37
C LEU A 74 0.31 9.57 2.93
N PHE A 75 -0.42 8.51 2.59
CA PHE A 75 -1.79 8.28 3.07
C PHE A 75 -1.84 7.91 4.55
N SER A 76 -0.95 7.03 5.01
CA SER A 76 -0.99 6.53 6.39
C SER A 76 -0.31 7.45 7.39
N LYS A 77 0.78 8.16 7.00
CA LYS A 77 1.66 8.85 7.95
C LYS A 77 1.74 10.35 7.79
N VAL A 78 1.41 10.90 6.62
CA VAL A 78 1.77 12.30 6.28
C VAL A 78 0.55 13.21 6.13
N ILE A 79 -0.44 12.79 5.36
CA ILE A 79 -1.62 13.61 5.06
C ILE A 79 -2.52 13.73 6.30
N PRO A 80 -2.92 14.95 6.73
CA PRO A 80 -3.89 15.13 7.82
C PRO A 80 -5.25 14.51 7.45
N GLN A 81 -5.99 14.05 8.48
CA GLN A 81 -7.26 13.34 8.28
C GLN A 81 -8.28 14.14 7.46
N GLU A 82 -8.38 15.43 7.73
CA GLU A 82 -9.32 16.32 7.03
C GLU A 82 -9.02 16.53 5.55
N LYS A 83 -7.84 16.10 5.08
CA LYS A 83 -7.41 16.18 3.68
C LYS A 83 -7.30 14.81 3.00
N LEU A 84 -7.42 13.73 3.77
CA LEU A 84 -7.15 12.39 3.28
C LEU A 84 -8.08 11.99 2.14
N ALA A 85 -9.38 12.24 2.27
CA ALA A 85 -10.36 11.94 1.24
C ALA A 85 -10.10 12.72 -0.06
N ASP A 86 -9.79 14.01 0.03
CA ASP A 86 -9.46 14.83 -1.15
C ASP A 86 -8.13 14.40 -1.79
N PHE A 87 -7.15 14.00 -0.98
CA PHE A 87 -5.87 13.49 -1.47
C PHE A 87 -6.06 12.16 -2.21
N HIS A 88 -6.92 11.30 -1.70
CA HIS A 88 -7.28 10.02 -2.31
C HIS A 88 -8.07 10.23 -3.61
N ARG A 89 -9.06 11.13 -3.62
CA ARG A 89 -9.75 11.52 -4.86
C ARG A 89 -8.80 12.05 -5.93
N ALA A 90 -7.85 12.89 -5.54
CA ALA A 90 -6.87 13.46 -6.47
C ALA A 90 -5.96 12.38 -7.09
N PHE A 91 -5.57 11.36 -6.31
CA PHE A 91 -4.87 10.18 -6.82
C PHE A 91 -5.67 9.50 -7.93
N TRP A 92 -6.91 9.11 -7.66
CA TRP A 92 -7.76 8.43 -8.64
C TRP A 92 -8.09 9.29 -9.85
N ALA A 93 -8.34 10.59 -9.66
CA ALA A 93 -8.59 11.52 -10.75
C ALA A 93 -7.42 11.61 -11.73
N VAL A 94 -6.18 11.58 -11.23
CA VAL A 94 -4.99 11.55 -12.07
C VAL A 94 -4.84 10.20 -12.76
N PHE A 95 -5.03 9.08 -12.04
CA PHE A 95 -4.97 7.75 -12.64
C PHE A 95 -6.02 7.59 -13.74
N MET A 96 -7.25 8.02 -13.53
CA MET A 96 -8.30 7.97 -14.54
C MET A 96 -7.92 8.72 -15.84
N ARG A 97 -7.23 9.85 -15.72
CA ARG A 97 -6.83 10.66 -16.89
C ARG A 97 -5.59 10.14 -17.59
N GLU A 98 -4.58 9.71 -16.83
CA GLU A 98 -3.26 9.39 -17.38
C GLU A 98 -3.10 7.90 -17.72
N TRP A 99 -4.02 7.03 -17.27
CA TRP A 99 -3.90 5.58 -17.37
C TRP A 99 -3.71 5.06 -18.79
N HIS A 100 -4.44 5.60 -19.74
CA HIS A 100 -4.38 5.22 -21.15
C HIS A 100 -3.05 5.58 -21.85
N LEU A 101 -2.21 6.37 -21.20
CA LEU A 101 -0.88 6.74 -21.70
C LEU A 101 0.21 5.75 -21.25
N ILE A 102 -0.11 4.86 -20.30
CA ILE A 102 0.85 3.90 -19.76
C ILE A 102 1.10 2.81 -20.81
N ASP A 103 2.38 2.64 -21.18
CA ASP A 103 2.79 1.52 -22.00
C ASP A 103 2.91 0.21 -21.18
N LYS A 104 2.95 -0.92 -21.90
CA LYS A 104 3.00 -2.25 -21.28
C LYS A 104 4.21 -2.49 -20.37
N TRP A 105 5.33 -1.79 -20.58
CA TRP A 105 6.55 -1.96 -19.81
C TRP A 105 6.51 -1.24 -18.46
N ARG A 106 5.62 -0.27 -18.32
CA ARG A 106 5.43 0.53 -17.10
C ARG A 106 4.19 0.14 -16.31
N LEU A 107 3.33 -0.71 -16.90
CA LEU A 107 2.04 -1.07 -16.28
C LEU A 107 2.23 -1.61 -14.87
N ASP A 108 3.14 -2.57 -14.68
CA ASP A 108 3.34 -3.28 -13.41
C ASP A 108 3.73 -2.35 -12.27
N LYS A 109 4.58 -1.35 -12.51
CA LYS A 109 4.95 -0.39 -11.46
C LYS A 109 3.79 0.52 -11.03
N TYR A 110 2.83 0.79 -11.93
CA TYR A 110 1.63 1.54 -11.58
C TYR A 110 0.59 0.67 -10.88
N LEU A 111 0.44 -0.60 -11.24
CA LEU A 111 -0.35 -1.57 -10.50
C LEU A 111 0.20 -1.76 -9.08
N MET A 112 1.52 -1.87 -8.94
CA MET A 112 2.18 -1.90 -7.64
C MET A 112 1.91 -0.63 -6.82
N LEU A 113 1.94 0.56 -7.43
CA LEU A 113 1.62 1.81 -6.73
C LEU A 113 0.15 1.81 -6.24
N VAL A 114 -0.80 1.35 -7.06
CA VAL A 114 -2.21 1.21 -6.64
C VAL A 114 -2.31 0.28 -5.43
N ARG A 115 -1.62 -0.86 -5.47
CA ARG A 115 -1.55 -1.83 -4.37
C ARG A 115 -1.01 -1.18 -3.09
N ARG A 116 0.10 -0.42 -3.16
CA ARG A 116 0.66 0.28 -1.99
C ARG A 116 -0.27 1.36 -1.44
N VAL A 117 -0.92 2.14 -2.31
CA VAL A 117 -1.90 3.15 -1.89
C VAL A 117 -3.08 2.50 -1.17
N LEU A 118 -3.63 1.41 -1.68
CA LEU A 118 -4.72 0.66 -1.03
C LEU A 118 -4.29 0.16 0.36
N ARG A 119 -3.13 -0.50 0.45
CA ARG A 119 -2.52 -1.00 1.70
C ARG A 119 -2.39 0.11 2.74
N HIS A 120 -1.86 1.26 2.37
CA HIS A 120 -1.65 2.36 3.30
C HIS A 120 -2.93 3.07 3.73
N ASN A 121 -3.99 3.05 2.92
CA ASN A 121 -5.32 3.45 3.37
C ASN A 121 -5.83 2.48 4.45
N PHE A 122 -5.70 1.17 4.25
CA PHE A 122 -6.08 0.18 5.28
C PHE A 122 -5.23 0.32 6.55
N PHE A 123 -3.91 0.54 6.45
CA PHE A 123 -3.09 0.84 7.63
C PHE A 123 -3.64 2.03 8.40
N ARG A 124 -3.97 3.14 7.72
CA ARG A 124 -4.54 4.32 8.36
C ARG A 124 -5.84 4.02 9.10
N LEU A 125 -6.76 3.31 8.44
CA LEU A 125 -8.05 2.93 9.04
C LEU A 125 -7.86 2.01 10.25
N CYS A 126 -6.99 1.02 10.13
CA CYS A 126 -6.66 0.07 11.19
C CYS A 126 -6.03 0.78 12.41
N GLU A 127 -5.02 1.62 12.20
CA GLU A 127 -4.33 2.37 13.25
C GLU A 127 -5.25 3.37 13.95
N ASN A 128 -6.25 3.91 13.26
CA ASN A 128 -7.27 4.78 13.83
C ASN A 128 -8.44 4.02 14.49
N GLY A 129 -8.38 2.68 14.55
CA GLY A 129 -9.41 1.83 15.16
C GLY A 129 -10.69 1.75 14.33
N TRP A 130 -10.60 1.80 13.00
CA TRP A 130 -11.71 1.63 12.07
C TRP A 130 -12.89 2.58 12.31
N LYS A 131 -12.63 3.84 12.61
CA LYS A 131 -13.69 4.82 12.86
C LYS A 131 -14.69 4.86 11.71
N GLU A 132 -15.96 4.73 12.02
CA GLU A 132 -17.05 4.62 11.05
C GLU A 132 -17.03 5.74 10.00
N GLN A 133 -16.81 6.98 10.43
CA GLN A 133 -16.71 8.11 9.49
C GLN A 133 -15.54 7.97 8.52
N GLU A 134 -14.36 7.55 8.99
CA GLU A 134 -13.17 7.40 8.16
C GLU A 134 -13.34 6.25 7.16
N VAL A 135 -13.96 5.14 7.59
CA VAL A 135 -14.34 4.01 6.71
C VAL A 135 -15.33 4.46 5.65
N ALA A 136 -16.37 5.21 6.04
CA ALA A 136 -17.36 5.73 5.09
C ALA A 136 -16.76 6.69 4.06
N GLU A 137 -15.84 7.58 4.48
CA GLU A 137 -15.11 8.48 3.57
C GLU A 137 -14.23 7.71 2.58
N PHE A 138 -13.52 6.68 3.05
CA PHE A 138 -12.70 5.80 2.20
C PHE A 138 -13.56 5.08 1.15
N VAL A 139 -14.64 4.43 1.60
CA VAL A 139 -15.60 3.72 0.74
C VAL A 139 -16.22 4.65 -0.30
N ALA A 140 -16.65 5.86 0.11
CA ALA A 140 -17.21 6.85 -0.80
C ALA A 140 -16.22 7.23 -1.93
N VAL A 141 -14.93 7.32 -1.64
CA VAL A 141 -13.92 7.58 -2.68
C VAL A 141 -13.79 6.42 -3.66
N LEU A 142 -13.88 5.17 -3.18
CA LEU A 142 -13.88 4.00 -4.06
C LEU A 142 -15.11 3.96 -4.97
N GLU A 143 -16.30 4.28 -4.45
CA GLU A 143 -17.54 4.37 -5.24
C GLU A 143 -17.49 5.51 -6.28
N GLU A 144 -16.86 6.63 -5.93
CA GLU A 144 -16.74 7.80 -6.79
C GLU A 144 -15.79 7.58 -7.99
N TYR A 145 -14.75 6.74 -7.83
CA TYR A 145 -13.71 6.51 -8.85
C TYR A 145 -13.63 5.07 -9.32
N PRO A 146 -12.90 4.15 -8.65
CA PRO A 146 -12.65 2.84 -9.26
C PRO A 146 -13.87 1.95 -9.39
N LEU A 147 -14.91 2.19 -8.60
CA LEU A 147 -16.15 1.41 -8.60
C LEU A 147 -17.34 2.20 -9.17
N MET A 148 -17.08 3.32 -9.85
CA MET A 148 -18.14 4.14 -10.41
C MET A 148 -18.97 3.39 -11.47
N ASN A 149 -20.27 3.59 -11.47
CA ASN A 149 -21.20 2.98 -12.42
C ASN A 149 -21.18 3.67 -13.79
N ASN A 150 -20.01 3.86 -14.38
CA ASN A 150 -19.87 4.34 -15.74
C ASN A 150 -18.56 3.86 -16.38
N MET A 151 -18.45 4.02 -17.70
CA MET A 151 -17.31 3.56 -18.50
C MET A 151 -16.14 4.56 -18.53
N LYS A 152 -16.18 5.64 -17.73
CA LYS A 152 -15.13 6.67 -17.78
C LYS A 152 -13.87 6.25 -17.02
N PHE A 153 -14.02 5.41 -16.00
CA PHE A 153 -12.88 4.87 -15.27
C PHE A 153 -12.27 3.66 -16.01
N PRO A 154 -10.94 3.51 -16.05
CA PRO A 154 -10.28 2.37 -16.69
C PRO A 154 -10.67 1.05 -16.02
N GLN A 155 -11.33 0.16 -16.73
CA GLN A 155 -11.83 -1.12 -16.19
C GLN A 155 -10.70 -2.01 -15.67
N SER A 156 -9.52 -1.99 -16.30
CA SER A 156 -8.35 -2.74 -15.84
C SER A 156 -7.90 -2.36 -14.43
N LEU A 157 -8.08 -1.09 -14.03
CA LEU A 157 -7.84 -0.67 -12.65
C LEU A 157 -8.89 -1.23 -11.68
N THR A 158 -10.17 -1.23 -12.09
CA THR A 158 -11.23 -1.83 -11.28
C THR A 158 -11.00 -3.33 -11.10
N TYR A 159 -10.62 -4.05 -12.17
CA TYR A 159 -10.26 -5.46 -12.09
C TYR A 159 -9.09 -5.69 -11.13
N HIS A 160 -8.04 -4.90 -11.27
CA HIS A 160 -6.89 -5.01 -10.37
C HIS A 160 -7.25 -4.79 -8.90
N ILE A 161 -8.15 -3.84 -8.62
CA ILE A 161 -8.63 -3.61 -7.25
C ILE A 161 -9.40 -4.82 -6.73
N CYS A 162 -10.28 -5.43 -7.54
CA CYS A 162 -10.97 -6.67 -7.15
C CYS A 162 -9.98 -7.77 -6.79
N ASP A 163 -8.92 -7.93 -7.60
CA ASP A 163 -7.89 -8.96 -7.39
C ASP A 163 -7.08 -8.77 -6.10
N ILE A 164 -6.79 -7.53 -5.71
CA ILE A 164 -5.87 -7.25 -4.60
C ILE A 164 -6.55 -6.83 -3.29
N TYR A 165 -7.85 -6.52 -3.30
CA TYR A 165 -8.51 -5.84 -2.19
C TYR A 165 -8.46 -6.63 -0.89
N LEU A 166 -8.86 -7.88 -0.93
CA LEU A 166 -8.83 -8.76 0.25
C LEU A 166 -7.42 -9.15 0.66
N ASP A 167 -6.48 -9.29 -0.29
CA ASP A 167 -5.08 -9.53 0.00
C ASP A 167 -4.47 -8.40 0.82
N GLU A 168 -4.73 -7.15 0.39
CA GLU A 168 -4.20 -5.98 1.09
C GLU A 168 -4.89 -5.73 2.44
N LEU A 169 -6.18 -6.05 2.55
CA LEU A 169 -6.88 -6.01 3.82
C LEU A 169 -6.30 -7.05 4.79
N GLU A 170 -6.19 -8.30 4.36
CA GLU A 170 -5.60 -9.39 5.13
C GLU A 170 -4.17 -9.07 5.56
N TYR A 171 -3.36 -8.54 4.62
CA TYR A 171 -2.00 -8.09 4.87
C TYR A 171 -1.90 -7.07 6.02
N VAL A 172 -2.87 -6.19 6.15
CA VAL A 172 -2.90 -5.15 7.18
C VAL A 172 -3.43 -5.68 8.50
N VAL A 173 -4.54 -6.39 8.49
CA VAL A 173 -5.21 -6.85 9.72
C VAL A 173 -4.40 -7.92 10.45
N PHE A 174 -3.67 -8.77 9.71
CA PHE A 174 -2.83 -9.83 10.29
C PHE A 174 -1.34 -9.51 10.30
N LYS A 175 -0.97 -8.22 10.31
CA LYS A 175 0.44 -7.79 10.29
C LYS A 175 1.31 -8.42 11.39
N GLU A 176 0.73 -8.63 12.59
CA GLU A 176 1.46 -9.20 13.74
C GLU A 176 1.79 -10.70 13.57
N PHE A 177 1.14 -11.40 12.65
CA PHE A 177 1.41 -12.82 12.41
C PHE A 177 2.39 -13.07 11.26
N ARG A 178 2.79 -12.04 10.52
CA ARG A 178 3.76 -12.15 9.41
C ARG A 178 5.19 -12.32 9.90
N ASP A 179 5.56 -11.66 10.99
CA ASP A 179 6.90 -11.71 11.57
C ASP A 179 7.31 -13.13 12.04
N TYR A 180 6.33 -14.06 12.10
CA TYR A 180 6.60 -15.46 12.42
C TYR A 180 6.86 -16.34 11.18
N SER A 181 6.56 -15.88 9.97
CA SER A 181 6.68 -16.66 8.73
C SER A 181 7.63 -16.09 7.66
N GLU A 182 7.95 -14.80 7.72
CA GLU A 182 8.60 -14.09 6.60
C GLU A 182 9.85 -13.28 6.95
N GLU A 183 10.52 -13.52 8.10
CA GLU A 183 11.84 -12.91 8.37
C GLU A 183 12.92 -13.34 7.35
N SER A 184 12.59 -14.23 6.39
CA SER A 184 13.54 -14.78 5.43
C SER A 184 13.51 -14.16 4.03
N GLU A 185 12.46 -13.46 3.61
CA GLU A 185 12.38 -13.01 2.21
C GLU A 185 12.57 -11.50 2.00
N ASP A 186 12.21 -10.63 2.94
CA ASP A 186 12.38 -9.17 2.78
C ASP A 186 13.76 -8.64 3.26
N SER A 187 14.53 -9.43 3.98
CA SER A 187 15.86 -9.03 4.51
C SER A 187 17.03 -9.38 3.57
N GLU A 188 16.84 -10.28 2.61
CA GLU A 188 17.91 -10.67 1.68
C GLU A 188 18.07 -9.72 0.47
N GLU A 189 17.09 -8.87 0.16
CA GLU A 189 17.19 -7.93 -0.98
C GLU A 189 17.88 -6.60 -0.67
N SER A 190 18.33 -6.34 0.55
CA SER A 190 19.01 -5.09 0.89
C SER A 190 20.54 -5.16 0.97
N ALA A 191 21.16 -6.30 0.66
CA ALA A 191 22.61 -6.54 0.84
C ALA A 191 23.38 -6.85 -0.44
N ASP A 192 22.95 -6.38 -1.62
CA ASP A 192 23.81 -6.40 -2.81
C ASP A 192 24.13 -4.97 -3.29
N SER A 193 25.08 -4.33 -2.60
CA SER A 193 25.88 -3.24 -3.16
C SER A 193 27.24 -3.80 -3.54
N GLY A 194 27.31 -4.47 -4.67
CA GLY A 194 28.58 -4.80 -5.30
C GLY A 194 29.37 -3.52 -5.59
N SER A 195 30.40 -3.26 -4.83
CA SER A 195 31.47 -2.38 -5.20
C SER A 195 32.59 -3.23 -5.78
N ASP A 196 32.66 -3.25 -7.11
CA ASP A 196 33.91 -3.56 -7.79
C ASP A 196 34.87 -2.38 -7.55
N ASP A 197 35.83 -2.58 -6.69
CA ASP A 197 37.06 -1.78 -6.66
C ASP A 197 38.23 -2.72 -6.40
N ASP A 198 38.94 -3.02 -7.51
CA ASP A 198 40.26 -3.65 -7.49
C ASP A 198 41.27 -2.69 -6.87
N SER A 199 41.86 -3.04 -5.75
CA SER A 199 43.22 -2.61 -5.44
C SER A 199 43.86 -3.55 -4.42
N ASP A 200 44.85 -4.29 -4.93
CA ASP A 200 45.91 -4.95 -4.20
C ASP A 200 46.57 -4.03 -3.18
N SER A 201 46.68 -4.45 -1.94
CA SER A 201 47.94 -4.26 -1.18
C SER A 201 47.97 -5.11 0.08
N ASP A 202 48.97 -5.99 0.11
CA ASP A 202 49.51 -6.71 1.28
C ASP A 202 49.80 -5.80 2.47
N SER A 203 49.37 -6.21 3.66
CA SER A 203 50.20 -6.13 4.85
C SER A 203 49.61 -6.92 6.03
N GLU A 204 50.36 -7.90 6.47
CA GLU A 204 50.22 -8.64 7.74
C GLU A 204 50.33 -7.66 8.91
N ASP A 205 49.48 -7.80 9.95
CA ASP A 205 49.96 -7.76 11.33
C ASP A 205 48.94 -8.27 12.36
N GLU A 206 49.48 -8.73 13.44
CA GLU A 206 49.06 -9.67 14.46
C GLU A 206 47.94 -9.24 15.41
N ASN A 207 47.24 -10.28 15.91
CA ASN A 207 46.34 -10.35 17.10
C ASN A 207 47.06 -9.93 18.41
N PRO A 208 46.38 -9.49 19.51
CA PRO A 208 45.89 -10.49 20.45
C PRO A 208 44.56 -10.19 21.20
N ARG A 209 43.98 -11.33 21.60
CA ARG A 209 42.82 -11.52 22.47
C ARG A 209 42.84 -10.68 23.76
N LYS A 210 41.66 -10.19 24.16
CA LYS A 210 41.24 -10.08 25.56
C LYS A 210 39.78 -10.46 25.71
N ALA A 211 39.55 -11.46 26.54
CA ALA A 211 38.25 -11.82 27.07
C ALA A 211 37.87 -10.82 28.18
N ASP A 212 36.58 -10.44 28.22
CA ASP A 212 35.94 -10.05 29.46
C ASP A 212 34.50 -10.58 29.47
N GLU A 213 34.24 -11.40 30.46
CA GLU A 213 32.96 -11.90 30.90
C GLU A 213 32.12 -10.72 31.45
N ASN A 214 30.89 -10.57 31.05
CA ASN A 214 29.89 -10.09 31.98
C ASN A 214 28.49 -10.58 31.63
N GLY A 215 27.82 -11.05 32.68
CA GLY A 215 26.60 -11.81 32.72
C GLY A 215 25.40 -11.25 32.02
N GLY A 216 24.79 -12.13 31.24
CA GLY A 216 23.63 -11.86 30.45
C GLY A 216 22.34 -11.88 31.27
N LYS A 217 21.45 -11.09 30.86
CA LYS A 217 20.03 -11.34 31.01
C LYS A 217 19.58 -12.08 29.76
N THR A 218 19.14 -13.31 29.93
CA THR A 218 18.36 -14.05 28.94
C THR A 218 17.01 -13.35 28.81
N GLU A 219 16.91 -12.46 27.85
CA GLU A 219 15.60 -12.08 27.34
C GLU A 219 15.02 -13.31 26.65
N GLY A 220 13.88 -13.78 27.16
CA GLY A 220 13.23 -14.98 26.66
C GLY A 220 12.88 -14.78 25.19
N LYS A 221 13.25 -15.76 24.36
CA LYS A 221 12.77 -15.86 22.98
C LYS A 221 11.25 -15.75 23.00
N PRO A 222 10.63 -14.97 22.09
CA PRO A 222 9.17 -14.90 22.01
C PRO A 222 8.64 -16.33 21.89
N GLN A 223 7.73 -16.68 22.78
CA GLN A 223 7.10 -17.99 22.80
C GLN A 223 6.28 -18.11 21.51
N LYS A 224 6.59 -19.09 20.65
CA LYS A 224 5.79 -19.33 19.45
C LYS A 224 4.37 -19.67 19.89
N LEU A 225 3.41 -18.88 19.43
CA LEU A 225 1.98 -19.13 19.64
C LEU A 225 1.57 -20.46 18.97
N SER A 226 0.65 -21.19 19.59
CA SER A 226 0.05 -22.35 18.95
C SER A 226 -0.85 -21.94 17.78
N GLU A 227 -1.12 -22.86 16.86
CA GLU A 227 -2.04 -22.61 15.73
C GLU A 227 -3.44 -22.21 16.21
N GLU A 228 -3.91 -22.81 17.31
CA GLU A 228 -5.19 -22.47 17.94
C GLU A 228 -5.19 -21.04 18.49
N GLU A 229 -4.16 -20.63 19.21
CA GLU A 229 -4.01 -19.26 19.71
C GLU A 229 -3.93 -18.22 18.59
N ILE A 230 -3.27 -18.55 17.47
CA ILE A 230 -3.20 -17.70 16.29
C ILE A 230 -4.60 -17.57 15.67
N SER A 231 -5.34 -18.66 15.55
CA SER A 231 -6.70 -18.69 15.00
C SER A 231 -7.67 -17.84 15.84
N GLU A 232 -7.66 -17.99 17.16
CA GLU A 232 -8.50 -17.20 18.08
C GLU A 232 -8.18 -15.69 18.00
N LYS A 233 -6.90 -15.34 17.94
CA LYS A 233 -6.48 -13.95 17.81
C LYS A 233 -6.92 -13.37 16.46
N LYS A 234 -6.74 -14.11 15.35
CA LYS A 234 -7.23 -13.70 14.04
C LYS A 234 -8.72 -13.47 14.02
N ALA A 235 -9.51 -14.38 14.62
CA ALA A 235 -10.96 -14.22 14.76
C ALA A 235 -11.32 -12.95 15.53
N THR A 236 -10.62 -12.67 16.63
CA THR A 236 -10.83 -11.44 17.43
C THR A 236 -10.54 -10.17 16.62
N ILE A 237 -9.46 -10.15 15.84
CA ILE A 237 -9.09 -9.02 14.98
C ILE A 237 -10.16 -8.80 13.90
N ILE A 238 -10.63 -9.86 13.26
CA ILE A 238 -11.66 -9.78 12.23
C ILE A 238 -12.99 -9.27 12.82
N ALA A 239 -13.37 -9.73 14.00
CA ALA A 239 -14.58 -9.25 14.69
C ALA A 239 -14.56 -7.72 14.98
N GLN A 240 -13.36 -7.14 15.10
CA GLN A 240 -13.17 -5.68 15.27
C GLN A 240 -13.03 -4.94 13.94
N THR A 241 -12.83 -5.64 12.83
CA THR A 241 -12.65 -5.06 11.49
C THR A 241 -14.02 -4.93 10.81
N PRO A 242 -14.42 -3.76 10.31
CA PRO A 242 -15.73 -3.56 9.68
C PRO A 242 -15.74 -4.11 8.24
N VAL A 243 -15.45 -5.41 8.08
CA VAL A 243 -15.29 -6.05 6.76
C VAL A 243 -16.53 -5.85 5.91
N LYS A 244 -17.73 -6.00 6.48
CA LYS A 244 -19.01 -5.79 5.76
C LYS A 244 -19.10 -4.38 5.17
N ALA A 245 -18.72 -3.35 5.92
CA ALA A 245 -18.72 -1.98 5.41
C ALA A 245 -17.68 -1.76 4.32
N LEU A 246 -16.51 -2.42 4.44
CA LEU A 246 -15.42 -2.33 3.46
C LEU A 246 -15.75 -3.02 2.15
N VAL A 247 -16.54 -4.10 2.14
CA VAL A 247 -16.93 -4.83 0.92
C VAL A 247 -18.24 -4.37 0.30
N ALA A 248 -19.08 -3.63 1.03
CA ALA A 248 -20.37 -3.13 0.55
C ALA A 248 -20.33 -2.40 -0.81
N PRO A 249 -19.29 -1.60 -1.17
CA PRO A 249 -19.21 -1.00 -2.49
C PRO A 249 -19.12 -2.03 -3.62
N PHE A 250 -18.50 -3.18 -3.38
CA PHE A 250 -18.39 -4.25 -4.37
C PHE A 250 -19.70 -5.03 -4.53
N GLU A 251 -20.45 -5.24 -3.44
CA GLU A 251 -21.83 -5.79 -3.48
C GLU A 251 -22.71 -4.90 -4.35
N LYS A 252 -22.68 -3.59 -4.13
CA LYS A 252 -23.39 -2.60 -4.94
C LYS A 252 -23.00 -2.66 -6.42
N VAL A 253 -21.71 -2.84 -6.73
CA VAL A 253 -21.22 -3.02 -8.10
C VAL A 253 -21.76 -4.31 -8.70
N ALA A 254 -21.69 -5.42 -7.98
CA ALA A 254 -22.16 -6.72 -8.43
C ALA A 254 -23.68 -6.73 -8.74
N GLU A 255 -24.45 -5.92 -8.04
CA GLU A 255 -25.92 -5.81 -8.25
C GLU A 255 -26.29 -4.82 -9.34
N THR A 256 -25.67 -3.62 -9.35
CA THR A 256 -26.21 -2.46 -10.08
C THR A 256 -25.43 -2.05 -11.31
N LEU A 257 -24.18 -2.48 -11.46
CA LEU A 257 -23.34 -2.03 -12.57
C LEU A 257 -23.85 -2.55 -13.91
N LYS A 258 -23.88 -1.71 -14.93
CA LYS A 258 -24.33 -2.11 -16.27
C LYS A 258 -23.38 -3.08 -16.97
N ASN A 259 -22.08 -3.01 -16.67
CA ASN A 259 -21.08 -3.88 -17.25
C ASN A 259 -21.11 -5.27 -16.60
N LYS A 260 -21.60 -6.25 -17.36
CA LYS A 260 -21.73 -7.65 -16.89
C LYS A 260 -20.38 -8.25 -16.49
N ALA A 261 -19.35 -8.08 -17.31
CA ALA A 261 -18.03 -8.65 -17.03
C ALA A 261 -17.42 -8.10 -15.72
N LEU A 262 -17.66 -6.82 -15.43
CA LEU A 262 -17.20 -6.22 -14.19
C LEU A 262 -17.98 -6.71 -12.96
N ARG A 263 -19.30 -6.92 -13.11
CA ARG A 263 -20.10 -7.54 -12.05
C ARG A 263 -19.63 -8.94 -11.72
N GLU A 264 -19.43 -9.76 -12.76
CA GLU A 264 -18.92 -11.12 -12.61
C GLU A 264 -17.54 -11.13 -11.93
N LYS A 265 -16.62 -10.25 -12.37
CA LYS A 265 -15.30 -10.12 -11.75
C LYS A 265 -15.38 -9.75 -10.26
N CYS A 266 -16.20 -8.76 -9.88
CA CYS A 266 -16.38 -8.40 -8.48
C CYS A 266 -16.95 -9.55 -7.65
N LYS A 267 -17.88 -10.33 -8.25
CA LYS A 267 -18.49 -11.47 -7.59
C LYS A 267 -17.48 -12.60 -7.42
N GLU A 268 -16.89 -13.08 -8.51
CA GLU A 268 -16.03 -14.26 -8.54
C GLU A 268 -14.71 -14.07 -7.77
N GLU A 269 -14.07 -12.89 -7.89
CA GLU A 269 -12.75 -12.67 -7.32
C GLU A 269 -12.78 -12.05 -5.92
N LEU A 270 -13.90 -11.43 -5.52
CA LEU A 270 -13.96 -10.76 -4.23
C LEU A 270 -15.09 -11.28 -3.37
N LEU A 271 -16.35 -11.26 -3.83
CA LEU A 271 -17.49 -11.58 -2.98
C LEU A 271 -17.63 -13.09 -2.72
N ASP A 272 -17.23 -13.94 -3.67
CA ASP A 272 -17.23 -15.40 -3.53
C ASP A 272 -15.92 -15.92 -2.87
N ASP A 273 -15.02 -15.03 -2.40
CA ASP A 273 -13.78 -15.43 -1.74
C ASP A 273 -14.09 -16.10 -0.39
N LYS A 274 -13.48 -17.28 -0.17
CA LYS A 274 -13.66 -18.10 1.03
C LYS A 274 -13.31 -17.35 2.32
N ARG A 275 -12.44 -16.35 2.25
CA ARG A 275 -12.09 -15.50 3.40
C ARG A 275 -13.32 -14.79 3.96
N LEU A 276 -14.21 -14.28 3.11
CA LEU A 276 -15.42 -13.59 3.55
C LEU A 276 -16.38 -14.52 4.32
N GLN A 277 -16.43 -15.80 3.93
CA GLN A 277 -17.19 -16.81 4.68
C GLN A 277 -16.53 -17.08 6.05
N THR A 278 -15.21 -17.29 6.06
CA THR A 278 -14.44 -17.51 7.30
C THR A 278 -14.51 -16.29 8.24
N TRP A 279 -14.59 -15.10 7.69
CA TRP A 279 -14.71 -13.85 8.45
C TRP A 279 -16.16 -13.53 8.87
N ALA A 280 -17.09 -14.45 8.61
CA ALA A 280 -18.53 -14.35 8.92
C ALA A 280 -19.19 -13.07 8.35
N VAL A 281 -18.77 -12.65 7.17
CA VAL A 281 -19.35 -11.50 6.44
C VAL A 281 -20.52 -11.92 5.58
N VAL A 282 -20.46 -13.14 5.04
CA VAL A 282 -21.51 -13.78 4.27
C VAL A 282 -21.97 -15.01 5.06
N ASP A 283 -23.27 -15.12 5.30
CA ASP A 283 -23.84 -16.33 5.88
C ASP A 283 -23.52 -17.50 4.94
N GLY A 284 -22.80 -18.51 5.46
CA GLY A 284 -22.53 -19.72 4.70
C GLY A 284 -23.87 -20.33 4.29
N GLU A 285 -24.05 -20.61 3.01
CA GLU A 285 -25.16 -21.45 2.59
C GLU A 285 -25.03 -22.77 3.37
N GLU A 286 -25.88 -22.98 4.38
CA GLU A 286 -26.05 -24.29 4.96
C GLU A 286 -26.42 -25.20 3.80
N SER A 287 -25.47 -26.04 3.38
CA SER A 287 -25.75 -27.14 2.47
C SER A 287 -26.75 -28.04 3.17
N GLU A 288 -28.04 -27.81 2.92
CA GLU A 288 -29.07 -28.80 3.19
C GLU A 288 -28.72 -30.03 2.34
N SER A 289 -28.04 -30.95 2.98
CA SER A 289 -27.93 -32.33 2.48
C SER A 289 -29.21 -33.06 2.82
N GLU A 290 -30.12 -33.13 1.85
CA GLU A 290 -31.09 -34.22 1.78
C GLU A 290 -30.49 -35.45 1.09
#